data_269c5b6605252443b1660965deb78aa7
#
_entry.id   269c5b6605252443b1660965deb78aa7
#
_cell.length_a   1.000
_cell.length_b   1.000
_cell.length_c   1.000
_cell.angle_alpha   90.00
_cell.angle_beta   90.00
_cell.angle_gamma   90.00
#
_symmetry.space_group_name_H-M   'P 1'
#
loop_
_entity.id
_entity.type
_entity.pdbx_description
1 polymer ?
#
loop_
_entity_poly.entity_id
_entity_poly.type
_entity_poly.pdbx_seq_one_letter_code
_entity_poly.pdbx_strand_id
1 'polypeptide(L)'
;MEKQMSFAQSEYAGKKKVTRRERFLGEMEKVVPWARLVAVIEPHYPKGTRGRPPIGIERMLRIYFLQQWYALADEALEDALYDSQAMRSFAGIDLSVEAVPDATTLLKFRHLLAAHDLTRAIFAEVSGLLSERKLLMSEGTMVDATIIAAPSSTKNARKERDPEMHQTKKGNQWHFGMKAHIGADAQSGLVHTVSGTAANVADIAQTHELLHGEEKQVHADAGYLGAEKRAEVIAKSKDVQWYVAAKRGKVKAMTEGRLKELTQAYEKAKAQLRARVEHPFHIIKNLFKHRKTRYRGLAKNTAQLHSLFALANLFIARRPLLSAACA
;
A
#
# COMPACT_ATOMS: atom_id res chain seq x y z
N MET A 1 10.78 12.46 -34.34
CA MET A 1 11.79 13.47 -33.97
C MET A 1 12.59 12.90 -32.80
N GLU A 2 13.87 12.61 -32.99
CA GLU A 2 14.75 12.24 -31.88
C GLU A 2 14.86 13.43 -30.92
N LYS A 3 14.57 13.18 -29.64
CA LYS A 3 14.70 14.20 -28.59
C LYS A 3 16.18 14.50 -28.40
N GLN A 4 16.61 15.70 -28.75
CA GLN A 4 17.96 16.17 -28.48
C GLN A 4 18.20 16.15 -26.98
N MET A 5 19.22 15.40 -26.53
CA MET A 5 19.57 15.32 -25.10
C MET A 5 20.13 16.67 -24.61
N SER A 6 19.65 17.14 -23.46
CA SER A 6 20.26 18.31 -22.81
C SER A 6 21.67 17.97 -22.28
N PHE A 7 22.52 19.00 -22.08
CA PHE A 7 23.85 18.81 -21.48
C PHE A 7 23.80 18.06 -20.14
N ALA A 8 22.85 18.40 -19.27
CA ALA A 8 22.63 17.72 -17.99
C ALA A 8 22.23 16.24 -18.16
N GLN A 9 21.46 15.90 -19.19
CA GLN A 9 21.10 14.52 -19.51
C GLN A 9 22.31 13.75 -20.05
N SER A 10 23.15 14.38 -20.86
CA SER A 10 24.37 13.80 -21.40
C SER A 10 25.41 13.52 -20.29
N GLU A 11 25.62 14.48 -19.39
CA GLU A 11 26.48 14.31 -18.21
C GLU A 11 25.99 13.17 -17.31
N TYR A 12 24.68 13.13 -17.05
CA TYR A 12 24.08 12.07 -16.24
C TYR A 12 24.15 10.69 -16.92
N ALA A 13 24.02 10.62 -18.23
CA ALA A 13 24.16 9.37 -19.01
C ALA A 13 25.60 8.82 -18.99
N GLY A 14 26.61 9.71 -18.97
CA GLY A 14 28.04 9.35 -18.92
C GLY A 14 28.53 8.85 -17.56
N LYS A 15 27.72 8.85 -16.51
CA LYS A 15 28.13 8.41 -15.17
C LYS A 15 28.45 6.91 -15.12
N LYS A 16 29.52 6.54 -14.41
CA LYS A 16 29.96 5.15 -14.25
C LYS A 16 29.05 4.28 -13.33
N LYS A 17 28.16 4.89 -12.52
CA LYS A 17 27.38 4.19 -11.51
C LYS A 17 25.89 4.45 -11.65
N VAL A 18 25.08 3.38 -11.77
CA VAL A 18 23.63 3.41 -11.63
C VAL A 18 23.28 3.49 -10.14
N THR A 19 22.55 4.53 -9.72
CA THR A 19 22.15 4.70 -8.33
C THR A 19 21.06 3.70 -7.94
N ARG A 20 20.89 3.43 -6.62
CA ARG A 20 19.81 2.56 -6.13
C ARG A 20 18.43 3.11 -6.51
N ARG A 21 18.27 4.44 -6.48
CA ARG A 21 17.02 5.12 -6.87
C ARG A 21 16.71 4.89 -8.35
N GLU A 22 17.67 5.10 -9.20
CA GLU A 22 17.54 4.90 -10.65
C GLU A 22 17.19 3.45 -11.02
N ARG A 23 17.86 2.49 -10.39
CA ARG A 23 17.52 1.07 -10.57
C ARG A 23 16.09 0.76 -10.16
N PHE A 24 15.67 1.23 -8.97
CA PHE A 24 14.31 1.04 -8.48
C PHE A 24 13.28 1.67 -9.42
N LEU A 25 13.48 2.91 -9.84
CA LEU A 25 12.56 3.60 -10.75
C LEU A 25 12.53 2.93 -12.13
N GLY A 26 13.67 2.45 -12.63
CA GLY A 26 13.74 1.69 -13.89
C GLY A 26 13.05 0.32 -13.81
N GLU A 27 13.05 -0.35 -12.66
CA GLU A 27 12.25 -1.56 -12.44
C GLU A 27 10.76 -1.22 -12.41
N MET A 28 10.36 -0.17 -11.67
CA MET A 28 8.96 0.25 -11.55
C MET A 28 8.40 0.76 -12.87
N GLU A 29 9.21 1.41 -13.70
CA GLU A 29 8.83 1.83 -15.06
C GLU A 29 8.27 0.67 -15.90
N LYS A 30 8.90 -0.50 -15.79
CA LYS A 30 8.54 -1.70 -16.56
C LYS A 30 7.39 -2.49 -15.95
N VAL A 31 7.14 -2.33 -14.65
CA VAL A 31 6.20 -3.15 -13.87
C VAL A 31 4.85 -2.46 -13.71
N VAL A 32 4.82 -1.13 -13.65
CA VAL A 32 3.59 -0.36 -13.51
C VAL A 32 2.80 -0.41 -14.82
N PRO A 33 1.52 -0.81 -14.81
CA PRO A 33 0.68 -0.89 -16.01
C PRO A 33 0.12 0.50 -16.39
N TRP A 34 0.99 1.41 -16.84
CA TRP A 34 0.65 2.82 -17.06
C TRP A 34 -0.62 3.04 -17.85
N ALA A 35 -0.77 2.37 -19.00
CA ALA A 35 -1.94 2.54 -19.87
C ALA A 35 -3.25 2.16 -19.14
N ARG A 36 -3.25 1.07 -18.37
CA ARG A 36 -4.43 0.63 -17.61
C ARG A 36 -4.78 1.64 -16.52
N LEU A 37 -3.79 2.15 -15.78
CA LEU A 37 -4.01 3.13 -14.71
C LEU A 37 -4.43 4.50 -15.25
N VAL A 38 -3.92 4.92 -16.39
CA VAL A 38 -4.35 6.13 -17.10
C VAL A 38 -5.82 6.01 -17.50
N ALA A 39 -6.24 4.86 -18.07
CA ALA A 39 -7.61 4.61 -18.48
C ALA A 39 -8.62 4.70 -17.31
N VAL A 40 -8.22 4.30 -16.10
CA VAL A 40 -9.03 4.45 -14.88
C VAL A 40 -9.27 5.93 -14.52
N ILE A 41 -8.29 6.80 -14.75
CA ILE A 41 -8.35 8.22 -14.34
C ILE A 41 -8.97 9.09 -15.44
N GLU A 42 -8.77 8.74 -16.69
CA GLU A 42 -9.13 9.56 -17.87
C GLU A 42 -10.57 10.06 -17.88
N PRO A 43 -11.61 9.27 -17.51
CA PRO A 43 -13.01 9.75 -17.51
C PRO A 43 -13.26 10.92 -16.55
N HIS A 44 -12.44 11.07 -15.53
CA HIS A 44 -12.58 12.08 -14.47
C HIS A 44 -11.59 13.24 -14.62
N TYR A 45 -10.66 13.15 -15.58
CA TYR A 45 -9.59 14.13 -15.73
C TYR A 45 -10.05 15.36 -16.55
N PRO A 46 -9.66 16.59 -16.18
CA PRO A 46 -10.03 17.80 -16.92
C PRO A 46 -9.56 17.75 -18.38
N LYS A 47 -10.46 18.04 -19.33
CA LYS A 47 -10.17 18.01 -20.77
C LYS A 47 -9.46 19.26 -21.31
N GLY A 48 -9.26 20.31 -20.51
CA GLY A 48 -8.48 21.48 -20.88
C GLY A 48 -9.08 22.31 -22.04
N THR A 49 -10.38 22.52 -22.03
CA THR A 49 -11.09 23.25 -23.10
C THR A 49 -10.86 24.77 -23.07
N ARG A 50 -10.39 25.33 -21.97
CA ARG A 50 -10.08 26.76 -21.79
C ARG A 50 -8.85 26.94 -20.88
N GLY A 51 -7.99 27.91 -21.18
CA GLY A 51 -6.81 28.27 -20.40
C GLY A 51 -5.60 27.36 -20.64
N ARG A 52 -4.70 27.28 -19.64
CA ARG A 52 -3.49 26.41 -19.71
C ARG A 52 -3.90 24.94 -19.77
N PRO A 53 -3.40 24.17 -20.73
CA PRO A 53 -3.68 22.73 -20.81
C PRO A 53 -3.31 22.01 -19.51
N PRO A 54 -4.11 21.03 -19.06
CA PRO A 54 -3.75 20.22 -17.91
C PRO A 54 -2.49 19.40 -18.22
N ILE A 55 -1.70 19.13 -17.17
CA ILE A 55 -0.53 18.25 -17.27
C ILE A 55 -1.04 16.83 -17.58
N GLY A 56 -0.36 16.10 -18.44
CA GLY A 56 -0.79 14.74 -18.82
C GLY A 56 -0.99 13.82 -17.63
N ILE A 57 -2.03 12.99 -17.66
CA ILE A 57 -2.45 12.09 -16.56
C ILE A 57 -1.29 11.18 -16.13
N GLU A 58 -0.61 10.55 -17.09
CA GLU A 58 0.52 9.65 -16.80
C GLU A 58 1.63 10.37 -16.04
N ARG A 59 1.99 11.58 -16.44
CA ARG A 59 2.99 12.39 -15.73
C ARG A 59 2.56 12.70 -14.29
N MET A 60 1.32 13.12 -14.09
CA MET A 60 0.79 13.37 -12.75
C MET A 60 0.78 12.11 -11.89
N LEU A 61 0.45 10.97 -12.48
CA LEU A 61 0.46 9.68 -11.79
C LEU A 61 1.90 9.26 -11.41
N ARG A 62 2.88 9.46 -12.29
CA ARG A 62 4.31 9.25 -12.02
C ARG A 62 4.80 10.09 -10.85
N ILE A 63 4.47 11.39 -10.84
CA ILE A 63 4.80 12.32 -9.75
C ILE A 63 4.13 11.89 -8.45
N TYR A 64 2.86 11.50 -8.50
CA TYR A 64 2.13 10.99 -7.34
C TYR A 64 2.76 9.69 -6.79
N PHE A 65 3.21 8.76 -7.64
CA PHE A 65 3.89 7.54 -7.20
C PHE A 65 5.26 7.83 -6.59
N LEU A 66 6.02 8.79 -7.12
CA LEU A 66 7.25 9.26 -6.47
C LEU A 66 6.97 9.75 -5.05
N GLN A 67 5.89 10.51 -4.85
CA GLN A 67 5.47 10.94 -3.51
C GLN A 67 5.25 9.77 -2.56
N GLN A 68 4.54 8.72 -3.03
CA GLN A 68 4.23 7.55 -2.21
C GLN A 68 5.49 6.73 -1.89
N TRP A 69 6.34 6.44 -2.87
CA TRP A 69 7.55 5.63 -2.68
C TRP A 69 8.59 6.28 -1.76
N TYR A 70 8.73 7.60 -1.86
CA TYR A 70 9.77 8.33 -1.10
C TYR A 70 9.21 9.06 0.12
N ALA A 71 7.91 8.96 0.36
CA ALA A 71 7.23 9.61 1.46
C ALA A 71 7.51 11.12 1.55
N LEU A 72 7.47 11.84 0.42
CA LEU A 72 7.76 13.28 0.35
C LEU A 72 6.52 14.12 0.65
N ALA A 73 6.70 15.25 1.33
CA ALA A 73 5.69 16.32 1.39
C ALA A 73 5.54 16.97 0.01
N ASP A 74 4.51 17.78 -0.21
CA ASP A 74 4.23 18.36 -1.53
C ASP A 74 5.38 19.25 -1.99
N GLU A 75 5.81 20.18 -1.16
CA GLU A 75 6.95 21.08 -1.43
C GLU A 75 8.26 20.28 -1.57
N ALA A 76 8.51 19.32 -0.68
CA ALA A 76 9.72 18.48 -0.77
C ALA A 76 9.75 17.59 -2.02
N LEU A 77 8.61 17.25 -2.61
CA LEU A 77 8.57 16.55 -3.88
C LEU A 77 8.89 17.48 -5.04
N GLU A 78 8.39 18.70 -5.02
CA GLU A 78 8.74 19.76 -5.98
C GLU A 78 10.25 19.99 -5.98
N ASP A 79 10.86 20.24 -4.81
CA ASP A 79 12.31 20.40 -4.66
C ASP A 79 13.07 19.15 -5.17
N ALA A 80 12.61 17.95 -4.80
CA ALA A 80 13.25 16.71 -5.25
C ALA A 80 13.18 16.49 -6.76
N LEU A 81 12.17 17.03 -7.45
CA LEU A 81 12.08 17.03 -8.91
C LEU A 81 13.05 18.03 -9.53
N TYR A 82 13.35 19.16 -8.88
CA TYR A 82 14.40 20.07 -9.31
C TYR A 82 15.81 19.48 -9.08
N ASP A 83 16.05 18.80 -7.96
CA ASP A 83 17.38 18.34 -7.57
C ASP A 83 17.76 16.97 -8.20
N SER A 84 16.79 16.05 -8.34
CA SER A 84 17.06 14.68 -8.73
C SER A 84 16.77 14.39 -10.19
N GLN A 85 17.83 14.26 -10.99
CA GLN A 85 17.73 13.84 -12.40
C GLN A 85 16.99 12.50 -12.56
N ALA A 86 17.21 11.53 -11.66
CA ALA A 86 16.52 10.23 -11.72
C ALA A 86 15.00 10.37 -11.54
N MET A 87 14.54 11.26 -10.64
CA MET A 87 13.11 11.52 -10.44
C MET A 87 12.52 12.28 -11.61
N ARG A 88 13.22 13.29 -12.15
CA ARG A 88 12.79 14.01 -13.35
C ARG A 88 12.65 13.08 -14.55
N SER A 89 13.66 12.26 -14.81
CA SER A 89 13.63 11.30 -15.93
C SER A 89 12.44 10.34 -15.80
N PHE A 90 12.17 9.84 -14.59
CA PHE A 90 11.03 8.99 -14.35
C PHE A 90 9.70 9.71 -14.55
N ALA A 91 9.59 10.99 -14.14
CA ALA A 91 8.39 11.81 -14.33
C ALA A 91 8.25 12.34 -15.77
N GLY A 92 9.27 12.16 -16.63
CA GLY A 92 9.29 12.68 -18.00
C GLY A 92 9.34 14.21 -18.05
N ILE A 93 10.02 14.85 -17.09
CA ILE A 93 10.17 16.31 -17.00
C ILE A 93 11.54 16.72 -17.55
N ASP A 94 11.54 17.70 -18.44
CA ASP A 94 12.74 18.35 -18.99
C ASP A 94 12.75 19.84 -18.62
N LEU A 95 13.66 20.25 -17.73
CA LEU A 95 13.76 21.62 -17.24
C LEU A 95 14.18 22.63 -18.32
N SER A 96 14.70 22.19 -19.46
CA SER A 96 15.02 23.08 -20.57
C SER A 96 13.79 23.56 -21.33
N VAL A 97 12.66 22.85 -21.19
CA VAL A 97 11.42 23.09 -21.96
C VAL A 97 10.26 23.48 -21.05
N GLU A 98 10.24 23.00 -19.80
CA GLU A 98 9.09 23.15 -18.91
C GLU A 98 9.48 23.24 -17.44
N ALA A 99 8.65 23.90 -16.64
CA ALA A 99 8.80 23.93 -15.19
C ALA A 99 8.25 22.67 -14.52
N VAL A 100 8.78 22.35 -13.34
CA VAL A 100 8.22 21.32 -12.47
C VAL A 100 6.78 21.71 -12.05
N PRO A 101 5.83 20.77 -12.03
CA PRO A 101 4.51 21.02 -11.44
C PRO A 101 4.62 21.39 -9.97
N ASP A 102 3.97 22.47 -9.57
CA ASP A 102 3.98 22.96 -8.20
C ASP A 102 3.21 22.07 -7.22
N ALA A 103 3.45 22.28 -5.93
CA ALA A 103 2.80 21.55 -4.84
C ALA A 103 1.26 21.64 -4.91
N THR A 104 0.71 22.80 -5.39
CA THR A 104 -0.74 22.98 -5.51
C THR A 104 -1.35 22.17 -6.64
N THR A 105 -0.63 21.96 -7.71
CA THR A 105 -1.01 21.08 -8.82
C THR A 105 -1.12 19.62 -8.36
N LEU A 106 -0.15 19.14 -7.58
CA LEU A 106 -0.19 17.82 -6.98
C LEU A 106 -1.36 17.68 -5.98
N LEU A 107 -1.61 18.71 -5.17
CA LEU A 107 -2.75 18.74 -4.26
C LEU A 107 -4.09 18.61 -5.01
N LYS A 108 -4.27 19.33 -6.11
CA LYS A 108 -5.46 19.24 -6.98
C LYS A 108 -5.63 17.83 -7.54
N PHE A 109 -4.54 17.22 -8.01
CA PHE A 109 -4.57 15.84 -8.50
C PHE A 109 -5.00 14.85 -7.43
N ARG A 110 -4.47 14.94 -6.20
CA ARG A 110 -4.91 14.10 -5.08
C ARG A 110 -6.37 14.32 -4.71
N HIS A 111 -6.86 15.56 -4.76
CA HIS A 111 -8.28 15.84 -4.53
C HIS A 111 -9.16 15.16 -5.60
N LEU A 112 -8.76 15.19 -6.85
CA LEU A 112 -9.45 14.47 -7.92
C LEU A 112 -9.47 12.95 -7.64
N LEU A 113 -8.32 12.36 -7.29
CA LEU A 113 -8.26 10.94 -6.95
C LEU A 113 -9.19 10.59 -5.76
N ALA A 114 -9.25 11.45 -4.75
CA ALA A 114 -10.09 11.23 -3.56
C ALA A 114 -11.58 11.44 -3.86
N ALA A 115 -11.94 12.46 -4.65
CA ALA A 115 -13.33 12.78 -4.98
C ALA A 115 -14.05 11.68 -5.76
N HIS A 116 -13.31 10.91 -6.55
CA HIS A 116 -13.84 9.83 -7.39
C HIS A 116 -13.41 8.43 -6.94
N ASP A 117 -12.90 8.26 -5.72
CA ASP A 117 -12.36 7.00 -5.16
C ASP A 117 -11.36 6.28 -6.10
N LEU A 118 -10.62 7.06 -6.90
CA LEU A 118 -9.71 6.52 -7.92
C LEU A 118 -8.52 5.75 -7.32
N THR A 119 -8.16 6.02 -6.08
CA THR A 119 -7.10 5.26 -5.40
C THR A 119 -7.51 3.80 -5.16
N ARG A 120 -8.79 3.56 -4.86
CA ARG A 120 -9.35 2.21 -4.76
C ARG A 120 -9.43 1.56 -6.14
N ALA A 121 -9.85 2.31 -7.17
CA ALA A 121 -9.90 1.83 -8.54
C ALA A 121 -8.49 1.45 -9.05
N ILE A 122 -7.45 2.25 -8.76
CA ILE A 122 -6.04 1.92 -9.05
C ILE A 122 -5.62 0.62 -8.35
N PHE A 123 -6.00 0.45 -7.07
CA PHE A 123 -5.70 -0.78 -6.33
C PHE A 123 -6.40 -2.00 -6.94
N ALA A 124 -7.67 -1.86 -7.32
CA ALA A 124 -8.44 -2.92 -7.98
C ALA A 124 -7.83 -3.30 -9.34
N GLU A 125 -7.39 -2.32 -10.13
CA GLU A 125 -6.77 -2.53 -11.43
C GLU A 125 -5.43 -3.29 -11.32
N VAL A 126 -4.60 -2.91 -10.34
CA VAL A 126 -3.36 -3.65 -10.04
C VAL A 126 -3.66 -5.07 -9.59
N SER A 127 -4.66 -5.27 -8.74
CA SER A 127 -5.07 -6.60 -8.26
C SER A 127 -5.59 -7.46 -9.42
N GLY A 128 -6.40 -6.89 -10.34
CA GLY A 128 -6.86 -7.54 -11.56
C GLY A 128 -5.71 -8.02 -12.44
N LEU A 129 -4.73 -7.14 -12.71
CA LEU A 129 -3.52 -7.50 -13.46
C LEU A 129 -2.77 -8.68 -12.81
N LEU A 130 -2.61 -8.67 -11.49
CA LEU A 130 -1.91 -9.73 -10.78
C LEU A 130 -2.67 -11.06 -10.78
N SER A 131 -4.01 -11.00 -10.75
CA SER A 131 -4.87 -12.18 -10.90
C SER A 131 -4.81 -12.75 -12.32
N GLU A 132 -4.87 -11.92 -13.36
CA GLU A 132 -4.70 -12.32 -14.76
C GLU A 132 -3.36 -13.02 -15.01
N ARG A 133 -2.31 -12.56 -14.31
CA ARG A 133 -0.96 -13.15 -14.35
C ARG A 133 -0.80 -14.37 -13.42
N LYS A 134 -1.86 -14.81 -12.75
CA LYS A 134 -1.85 -15.92 -11.77
C LYS A 134 -0.83 -15.71 -10.64
N LEU A 135 -0.61 -14.47 -10.24
CA LEU A 135 0.28 -14.10 -9.13
C LEU A 135 -0.51 -13.86 -7.84
N LEU A 136 -1.76 -13.42 -7.96
CA LEU A 136 -2.70 -13.27 -6.85
C LEU A 136 -3.71 -14.41 -6.91
N MET A 137 -3.72 -15.24 -5.86
CA MET A 137 -4.60 -16.40 -5.73
C MET A 137 -5.80 -16.06 -4.85
N SER A 138 -6.89 -16.86 -4.95
CA SER A 138 -8.13 -16.63 -4.18
C SER A 138 -8.40 -17.70 -3.12
N GLU A 139 -7.62 -18.78 -3.05
CA GLU A 139 -7.96 -19.92 -2.21
C GLU A 139 -7.73 -19.71 -0.71
N GLY A 140 -6.78 -18.87 -0.33
CA GLY A 140 -6.42 -18.65 1.07
C GLY A 140 -6.14 -17.19 1.38
N THR A 141 -6.72 -16.69 2.47
CA THR A 141 -6.52 -15.31 2.94
C THR A 141 -5.82 -15.29 4.30
N MET A 142 -4.81 -14.45 4.43
CA MET A 142 -4.24 -14.03 5.71
C MET A 142 -4.80 -12.68 6.10
N VAL A 143 -5.36 -12.56 7.30
CA VAL A 143 -5.86 -11.29 7.84
C VAL A 143 -4.92 -10.78 8.94
N ASP A 144 -4.59 -9.49 8.87
CA ASP A 144 -3.78 -8.83 9.90
C ASP A 144 -3.99 -7.31 9.88
N ALA A 145 -3.55 -6.65 10.95
CA ALA A 145 -3.65 -5.20 11.10
C ALA A 145 -2.36 -4.59 11.63
N THR A 146 -2.11 -3.37 11.19
CA THR A 146 -0.98 -2.61 11.71
C THR A 146 -1.38 -1.19 12.08
N ILE A 147 -0.75 -0.66 13.14
CA ILE A 147 -0.98 0.71 13.60
C ILE A 147 -0.16 1.67 12.73
N ILE A 148 -0.80 2.72 12.23
CA ILE A 148 -0.18 3.89 11.62
C ILE A 148 -0.36 5.04 12.61
N ALA A 149 0.76 5.58 13.11
CA ALA A 149 0.72 6.63 14.12
C ALA A 149 0.21 7.95 13.53
N ALA A 150 -0.57 8.71 14.30
CA ALA A 150 -0.98 10.07 13.97
C ALA A 150 -0.27 11.08 14.90
N PRO A 151 -0.13 12.36 14.48
CA PRO A 151 0.37 13.39 15.36
C PRO A 151 -0.47 13.52 16.63
N SER A 152 0.14 13.32 17.79
CA SER A 152 -0.53 13.41 19.08
C SER A 152 -0.47 14.82 19.70
N SER A 153 0.29 15.74 19.09
CA SER A 153 0.47 17.11 19.57
C SER A 153 -0.79 17.94 19.34
N THR A 154 -1.12 18.78 20.32
CA THR A 154 -2.15 19.81 20.23
C THR A 154 -1.59 21.21 19.94
N LYS A 155 -0.27 21.30 19.64
CA LYS A 155 0.42 22.56 19.32
C LYS A 155 0.21 23.01 17.87
N ASN A 156 -1.01 22.82 17.33
CA ASN A 156 -1.41 23.31 16.01
C ASN A 156 -2.39 24.48 16.15
N ALA A 157 -2.69 25.16 15.05
CA ALA A 157 -3.59 26.32 15.05
C ALA A 157 -4.97 26.04 15.68
N ARG A 158 -5.47 24.80 15.57
CA ARG A 158 -6.77 24.40 16.14
C ARG A 158 -6.67 23.90 17.58
N LYS A 159 -5.47 23.74 18.15
CA LYS A 159 -5.21 23.16 19.48
C LYS A 159 -5.87 21.81 19.73
N GLU A 160 -6.10 21.03 18.68
CA GLU A 160 -6.82 19.74 18.69
C GLU A 160 -5.99 18.63 18.03
N ARG A 161 -6.20 17.41 18.48
CA ARG A 161 -5.81 16.22 17.75
C ARG A 161 -6.79 15.95 16.59
N ASP A 162 -6.45 15.05 15.71
CA ASP A 162 -7.39 14.55 14.70
C ASP A 162 -8.53 13.77 15.40
N PRO A 163 -9.80 14.20 15.29
CA PRO A 163 -10.91 13.59 16.02
C PRO A 163 -11.27 12.17 15.53
N GLU A 164 -10.88 11.82 14.28
CA GLU A 164 -11.11 10.48 13.72
C GLU A 164 -10.02 9.47 14.12
N MET A 165 -8.92 9.94 14.74
CA MET A 165 -7.83 9.10 15.23
C MET A 165 -7.99 8.81 16.72
N HIS A 166 -7.73 7.56 17.14
CA HIS A 166 -7.91 7.16 18.53
C HIS A 166 -6.67 6.49 19.12
N GLN A 167 -6.70 6.31 20.45
CA GLN A 167 -5.64 5.62 21.16
C GLN A 167 -5.89 4.11 21.20
N THR A 168 -4.82 3.33 21.10
CA THR A 168 -4.81 1.89 21.33
C THR A 168 -3.56 1.50 22.10
N LYS A 169 -3.65 0.42 22.89
CA LYS A 169 -2.50 -0.12 23.64
C LYS A 169 -1.98 -1.36 22.92
N LYS A 170 -0.68 -1.38 22.60
CA LYS A 170 -0.01 -2.58 22.09
C LYS A 170 1.17 -2.92 23.01
N GLY A 171 1.08 -4.06 23.68
CA GLY A 171 1.99 -4.37 24.79
C GLY A 171 1.84 -3.33 25.90
N ASN A 172 2.95 -2.71 26.33
CA ASN A 172 2.96 -1.66 27.35
C ASN A 172 2.96 -0.24 26.77
N GLN A 173 2.86 -0.07 25.46
CA GLN A 173 2.93 1.25 24.81
C GLN A 173 1.56 1.69 24.30
N TRP A 174 1.23 2.98 24.50
CA TRP A 174 0.08 3.64 23.93
C TRP A 174 0.45 4.23 22.57
N HIS A 175 -0.43 4.02 21.60
CA HIS A 175 -0.32 4.56 20.25
C HIS A 175 -1.56 5.37 19.94
N PHE A 176 -1.39 6.55 19.34
CA PHE A 176 -2.47 7.38 18.83
C PHE A 176 -2.42 7.35 17.29
N GLY A 177 -3.52 7.06 16.64
CA GLY A 177 -3.56 6.99 15.18
C GLY A 177 -4.72 6.16 14.64
N MET A 178 -4.44 5.50 13.51
CA MET A 178 -5.34 4.60 12.82
C MET A 178 -4.75 3.18 12.71
N LYS A 179 -5.58 2.23 12.32
CA LYS A 179 -5.17 0.90 11.88
C LYS A 179 -5.35 0.74 10.38
N ALA A 180 -4.39 0.12 9.74
CA ALA A 180 -4.52 -0.44 8.41
C ALA A 180 -4.74 -1.95 8.57
N HIS A 181 -5.90 -2.42 8.15
CA HIS A 181 -6.26 -3.84 8.10
C HIS A 181 -6.10 -4.33 6.68
N ILE A 182 -5.55 -5.52 6.49
CA ILE A 182 -5.39 -6.12 5.17
C ILE A 182 -5.86 -7.57 5.14
N GLY A 183 -6.46 -7.96 4.00
CA GLY A 183 -6.55 -9.32 3.55
C GLY A 183 -5.48 -9.56 2.50
N ALA A 184 -4.61 -10.56 2.72
CA ALA A 184 -3.54 -10.90 1.81
C ALA A 184 -3.62 -12.38 1.43
N ASP A 185 -3.29 -12.69 0.18
CA ASP A 185 -3.21 -14.06 -0.31
C ASP A 185 -2.17 -14.87 0.48
N ALA A 186 -2.58 -16.03 0.94
CA ALA A 186 -1.77 -16.92 1.77
C ALA A 186 -0.54 -17.49 1.03
N GLN A 187 -0.58 -17.60 -0.29
CA GLN A 187 0.51 -18.13 -1.10
C GLN A 187 1.53 -17.07 -1.49
N SER A 188 1.07 -15.98 -2.08
CA SER A 188 1.92 -14.91 -2.61
C SER A 188 2.26 -13.83 -1.59
N GLY A 189 1.43 -13.62 -0.57
CA GLY A 189 1.52 -12.49 0.36
C GLY A 189 1.07 -11.16 -0.25
N LEU A 190 0.45 -11.18 -1.44
CA LEU A 190 -0.10 -10.00 -2.09
C LEU A 190 -1.41 -9.57 -1.43
N VAL A 191 -1.59 -8.28 -1.25
CA VAL A 191 -2.77 -7.71 -0.60
C VAL A 191 -3.91 -7.61 -1.61
N HIS A 192 -5.07 -8.21 -1.31
CA HIS A 192 -6.27 -8.12 -2.13
C HIS A 192 -7.35 -7.21 -1.53
N THR A 193 -7.29 -6.95 -0.22
CA THR A 193 -8.26 -6.07 0.46
C THR A 193 -7.56 -5.17 1.47
N VAL A 194 -8.03 -3.92 1.55
CA VAL A 194 -7.49 -2.90 2.47
C VAL A 194 -8.65 -2.18 3.14
N SER A 195 -8.61 -2.04 4.47
CA SER A 195 -9.54 -1.23 5.25
C SER A 195 -8.77 -0.34 6.24
N GLY A 196 -9.25 0.88 6.45
CA GLY A 196 -8.68 1.82 7.41
C GLY A 196 -9.69 2.17 8.51
N THR A 197 -9.29 2.04 9.78
CA THR A 197 -10.14 2.37 10.93
C THR A 197 -9.39 3.18 11.96
N ALA A 198 -10.11 3.81 12.89
CA ALA A 198 -9.49 4.36 14.08
C ALA A 198 -8.76 3.26 14.88
N ALA A 199 -7.66 3.61 15.57
CA ALA A 199 -6.82 2.59 16.21
C ALA A 199 -7.49 1.81 17.36
N ASN A 200 -8.59 2.31 17.93
CA ASN A 200 -9.36 1.65 18.99
C ASN A 200 -10.32 0.57 18.46
N VAL A 201 -10.58 0.51 17.15
CA VAL A 201 -11.42 -0.55 16.56
C VAL A 201 -10.71 -1.90 16.71
N ALA A 202 -11.43 -2.91 17.21
CA ALA A 202 -10.88 -4.25 17.35
C ALA A 202 -10.66 -4.91 15.98
N ASP A 203 -9.52 -5.61 15.82
CA ASP A 203 -9.13 -6.22 14.54
C ASP A 203 -10.16 -7.25 14.06
N ILE A 204 -10.71 -8.03 15.00
CA ILE A 204 -11.75 -9.02 14.74
C ILE A 204 -13.04 -8.41 14.14
N ALA A 205 -13.35 -7.14 14.44
CA ALA A 205 -14.54 -6.47 13.92
C ALA A 205 -14.44 -6.18 12.41
N GLN A 206 -13.22 -6.13 11.87
CA GLN A 206 -12.96 -5.84 10.45
C GLN A 206 -12.80 -7.12 9.60
N THR A 207 -12.86 -8.30 10.22
CA THR A 207 -12.60 -9.57 9.52
C THR A 207 -13.46 -9.74 8.27
N HIS A 208 -14.77 -9.45 8.37
CA HIS A 208 -15.70 -9.60 7.26
C HIS A 208 -15.37 -8.68 6.07
N GLU A 209 -14.81 -7.50 6.31
CA GLU A 209 -14.38 -6.58 5.26
C GLU A 209 -13.13 -7.09 4.52
N LEU A 210 -12.30 -7.88 5.18
CA LEU A 210 -11.03 -8.37 4.66
C LEU A 210 -11.14 -9.64 3.82
N LEU A 211 -12.27 -10.33 3.88
CA LEU A 211 -12.53 -11.52 3.10
C LEU A 211 -13.16 -11.15 1.75
N HIS A 212 -12.87 -11.91 0.69
CA HIS A 212 -13.50 -11.76 -0.62
C HIS A 212 -14.68 -12.72 -0.85
N GLY A 213 -14.83 -13.76 -0.03
CA GLY A 213 -15.97 -14.68 -0.05
C GLY A 213 -15.73 -16.01 -0.79
N GLU A 214 -14.57 -16.16 -1.43
CA GLU A 214 -14.19 -17.40 -2.17
C GLU A 214 -13.07 -18.17 -1.45
N GLU A 215 -12.75 -17.76 -0.20
CA GLU A 215 -11.71 -18.41 0.59
C GLU A 215 -12.07 -19.84 0.97
N LYS A 216 -11.15 -20.77 0.78
CA LYS A 216 -11.17 -22.11 1.37
C LYS A 216 -10.48 -22.11 2.74
N GLN A 217 -9.55 -21.18 2.94
CA GLN A 217 -8.71 -21.12 4.15
C GLN A 217 -8.50 -19.67 4.59
N VAL A 218 -8.60 -19.43 5.92
CA VAL A 218 -8.27 -18.12 6.52
C VAL A 218 -7.25 -18.30 7.64
N HIS A 219 -6.18 -17.55 7.58
CA HIS A 219 -5.11 -17.53 8.57
C HIS A 219 -5.10 -16.21 9.34
N ALA A 220 -5.11 -16.30 10.67
CA ALA A 220 -5.19 -15.13 11.52
C ALA A 220 -4.37 -15.29 12.81
N ASP A 221 -4.07 -14.18 13.48
CA ASP A 221 -3.44 -14.20 14.78
C ASP A 221 -4.46 -14.47 15.91
N ALA A 222 -3.98 -14.60 17.14
CA ALA A 222 -4.83 -14.86 18.31
C ALA A 222 -5.82 -13.73 18.63
N GLY A 223 -5.66 -12.55 18.05
CA GLY A 223 -6.58 -11.42 18.16
C GLY A 223 -7.89 -11.65 17.39
N TYR A 224 -7.91 -12.58 16.44
CA TYR A 224 -9.06 -12.94 15.63
C TYR A 224 -9.81 -14.20 16.14
N LEU A 225 -9.50 -14.69 17.35
CA LEU A 225 -10.19 -15.84 17.93
C LEU A 225 -11.69 -15.55 18.07
N GLY A 226 -12.52 -16.39 17.45
CA GLY A 226 -13.97 -16.26 17.42
C GLY A 226 -14.49 -15.49 16.20
N ALA A 227 -13.63 -15.06 15.28
CA ALA A 227 -14.04 -14.41 14.04
C ALA A 227 -14.96 -15.31 13.21
N GLU A 228 -14.70 -16.60 13.18
CA GLU A 228 -15.47 -17.62 12.49
C GLU A 228 -16.94 -17.76 12.95
N LYS A 229 -17.24 -17.23 14.15
CA LYS A 229 -18.58 -17.32 14.77
C LYS A 229 -19.40 -16.03 14.57
N ARG A 230 -18.80 -15.01 13.98
CA ARG A 230 -19.48 -13.73 13.75
C ARG A 230 -20.45 -13.84 12.58
N ALA A 231 -21.67 -13.33 12.76
CA ALA A 231 -22.72 -13.41 11.74
C ALA A 231 -22.29 -12.79 10.40
N GLU A 232 -21.57 -11.66 10.43
CA GLU A 232 -21.08 -10.95 9.25
C GLU A 232 -20.04 -11.76 8.47
N VAL A 233 -19.22 -12.54 9.20
CA VAL A 233 -18.19 -13.41 8.60
C VAL A 233 -18.85 -14.65 7.99
N ILE A 234 -19.78 -15.27 8.70
CA ILE A 234 -20.53 -16.44 8.22
C ILE A 234 -21.35 -16.09 6.96
N ALA A 235 -21.95 -14.90 6.93
CA ALA A 235 -22.71 -14.43 5.76
C ALA A 235 -21.84 -14.26 4.51
N LYS A 236 -20.57 -13.89 4.68
CA LYS A 236 -19.65 -13.60 3.58
C LYS A 236 -18.88 -14.84 3.09
N SER A 237 -18.47 -15.70 3.99
CA SER A 237 -17.63 -16.88 3.67
C SER A 237 -18.20 -18.12 4.34
N LYS A 238 -18.78 -19.03 3.55
CA LYS A 238 -19.30 -20.32 4.01
C LYS A 238 -18.23 -21.38 3.82
N ASP A 239 -18.23 -22.38 4.72
CA ASP A 239 -17.37 -23.59 4.65
C ASP A 239 -15.87 -23.29 4.60
N VAL A 240 -15.42 -22.23 5.27
CA VAL A 240 -14.02 -21.82 5.33
C VAL A 240 -13.31 -22.48 6.50
N GLN A 241 -12.14 -23.05 6.24
CA GLN A 241 -11.26 -23.59 7.27
C GLN A 241 -10.41 -22.48 7.92
N TRP A 242 -10.55 -22.30 9.24
CA TRP A 242 -9.86 -21.27 10.00
C TRP A 242 -8.61 -21.79 10.71
N TYR A 243 -7.50 -21.11 10.47
CA TYR A 243 -6.20 -21.37 11.09
C TYR A 243 -5.80 -20.21 12.00
N VAL A 244 -6.55 -20.02 13.08
CA VAL A 244 -6.27 -18.96 14.06
C VAL A 244 -5.18 -19.42 15.02
N ALA A 245 -4.19 -18.57 15.30
CA ALA A 245 -3.13 -18.88 16.25
C ALA A 245 -3.66 -19.04 17.67
N ALA A 246 -3.22 -20.06 18.39
CA ALA A 246 -3.56 -20.24 19.79
C ALA A 246 -2.88 -19.17 20.67
N LYS A 247 -3.52 -18.80 21.78
CA LYS A 247 -2.90 -17.93 22.78
C LYS A 247 -1.67 -18.63 23.36
N ARG A 248 -0.52 -17.96 23.35
CA ARG A 248 0.77 -18.51 23.84
C ARG A 248 0.69 -19.08 25.24
N GLY A 249 -0.05 -18.42 26.16
CA GLY A 249 -0.27 -18.90 27.53
C GLY A 249 -0.96 -20.25 27.58
N LYS A 250 -1.95 -20.52 26.68
CA LYS A 250 -2.67 -21.79 26.62
C LYS A 250 -1.74 -22.93 26.22
N VAL A 251 -0.89 -22.73 25.21
CA VAL A 251 0.08 -23.74 24.77
C VAL A 251 1.17 -23.96 25.82
N LYS A 252 1.64 -22.90 26.48
CA LYS A 252 2.64 -22.99 27.55
C LYS A 252 2.13 -23.76 28.76
N ALA A 253 0.83 -23.62 29.11
CA ALA A 253 0.20 -24.30 30.24
C ALA A 253 -0.13 -25.77 30.01
N MET A 254 0.05 -26.29 28.79
CA MET A 254 -0.16 -27.72 28.52
C MET A 254 0.86 -28.60 29.26
N THR A 255 0.41 -29.77 29.72
CA THR A 255 1.29 -30.76 30.32
C THR A 255 2.34 -31.23 29.32
N GLU A 256 3.58 -31.42 29.78
CA GLU A 256 4.66 -31.94 28.94
C GLU A 256 4.29 -33.31 28.37
N GLY A 257 4.64 -33.57 27.11
CA GLY A 257 4.35 -34.81 26.40
C GLY A 257 4.10 -34.56 24.90
N ARG A 258 3.88 -35.67 24.18
CA ARG A 258 3.74 -35.67 22.72
C ARG A 258 2.66 -34.73 22.19
N LEU A 259 1.56 -34.55 22.92
CA LEU A 259 0.47 -33.63 22.50
C LEU A 259 0.95 -32.17 22.50
N LYS A 260 1.73 -31.76 23.51
CA LYS A 260 2.30 -30.42 23.58
C LYS A 260 3.29 -30.20 22.45
N GLU A 261 4.17 -31.17 22.17
CA GLU A 261 5.13 -31.10 21.06
C GLU A 261 4.44 -30.93 19.71
N LEU A 262 3.43 -31.76 19.43
CA LEU A 262 2.63 -31.64 18.19
C LEU A 262 1.91 -30.31 18.08
N THR A 263 1.33 -29.84 19.20
CA THR A 263 0.66 -28.53 19.23
C THR A 263 1.67 -27.40 18.95
N GLN A 264 2.85 -27.45 19.55
CA GLN A 264 3.91 -26.45 19.29
C GLN A 264 4.37 -26.48 17.84
N ALA A 265 4.57 -27.67 17.25
CA ALA A 265 4.93 -27.83 15.84
C ALA A 265 3.85 -27.24 14.91
N TYR A 266 2.58 -27.50 15.21
CA TYR A 266 1.45 -26.97 14.45
C TYR A 266 1.34 -25.43 14.56
N GLU A 267 1.48 -24.86 15.77
CA GLU A 267 1.49 -23.42 15.96
C GLU A 267 2.69 -22.75 15.26
N LYS A 268 3.84 -23.41 15.24
CA LYS A 268 5.03 -22.96 14.49
C LYS A 268 4.75 -22.92 12.99
N ALA A 269 4.12 -23.94 12.43
CA ALA A 269 3.75 -23.99 11.01
C ALA A 269 2.78 -22.86 10.65
N LYS A 270 1.73 -22.62 11.47
CA LYS A 270 0.80 -21.50 11.30
C LYS A 270 1.52 -20.15 11.36
N ALA A 271 2.46 -19.98 12.28
CA ALA A 271 3.22 -18.74 12.42
C ALA A 271 4.14 -18.50 11.21
N GLN A 272 4.79 -19.53 10.66
CA GLN A 272 5.63 -19.43 9.47
C GLN A 272 4.83 -18.98 8.24
N LEU A 273 3.64 -19.54 8.04
CA LEU A 273 2.77 -19.13 6.93
C LEU A 273 2.32 -17.68 7.12
N ARG A 274 1.86 -17.34 8.31
CA ARG A 274 1.39 -16.00 8.64
C ARG A 274 2.47 -14.91 8.56
N ALA A 275 3.74 -15.25 8.73
CA ALA A 275 4.84 -14.27 8.60
C ALA A 275 4.85 -13.56 7.23
N ARG A 276 4.24 -14.15 6.20
CA ARG A 276 4.12 -13.51 4.88
C ARG A 276 3.28 -12.23 4.89
N VAL A 277 2.26 -12.13 5.75
CA VAL A 277 1.41 -10.92 5.86
C VAL A 277 2.18 -9.72 6.42
N GLU A 278 3.28 -9.95 7.12
CA GLU A 278 4.14 -8.88 7.63
C GLU A 278 4.93 -8.19 6.50
N HIS A 279 5.14 -8.87 5.37
CA HIS A 279 5.95 -8.35 4.26
C HIS A 279 5.34 -7.10 3.59
N PRO A 280 4.05 -7.04 3.20
CA PRO A 280 3.42 -5.81 2.72
C PRO A 280 3.53 -4.65 3.73
N PHE A 281 3.33 -4.92 5.02
CA PHE A 281 3.50 -3.90 6.05
C PHE A 281 4.94 -3.41 6.18
N HIS A 282 5.91 -4.31 6.05
CA HIS A 282 7.33 -3.94 6.03
C HIS A 282 7.63 -3.00 4.85
N ILE A 283 7.11 -3.29 3.65
CA ILE A 283 7.32 -2.46 2.47
C ILE A 283 6.76 -1.05 2.68
N ILE A 284 5.50 -0.91 3.07
CA ILE A 284 4.90 0.42 3.23
C ILE A 284 5.57 1.21 4.37
N LYS A 285 5.91 0.56 5.49
CA LYS A 285 6.48 1.25 6.67
C LYS A 285 7.98 1.54 6.57
N ASN A 286 8.75 0.63 5.99
CA ASN A 286 10.20 0.73 5.99
C ASN A 286 10.76 1.15 4.64
N LEU A 287 10.29 0.55 3.53
CA LEU A 287 10.78 0.92 2.21
C LEU A 287 10.14 2.24 1.75
N PHE A 288 8.81 2.37 1.83
CA PHE A 288 8.07 3.58 1.48
C PHE A 288 7.97 4.58 2.64
N LYS A 289 8.54 4.27 3.82
CA LYS A 289 8.63 5.13 5.01
C LYS A 289 7.28 5.66 5.55
N HIS A 290 6.17 5.02 5.22
CA HIS A 290 4.84 5.40 5.67
C HIS A 290 4.54 4.86 7.08
N ARG A 291 5.15 5.46 8.12
CA ARG A 291 4.96 5.08 9.53
C ARG A 291 3.95 5.96 10.26
N LYS A 292 3.63 7.13 9.69
CA LYS A 292 2.71 8.13 10.24
C LYS A 292 1.71 8.57 9.19
N THR A 293 0.49 8.89 9.64
CA THR A 293 -0.53 9.51 8.79
C THR A 293 -0.03 10.84 8.23
N ARG A 294 -0.40 11.14 6.99
CA ARG A 294 -0.02 12.38 6.32
C ARG A 294 -1.14 13.40 6.27
N TYR A 295 -2.36 12.89 6.27
CA TYR A 295 -3.57 13.72 6.11
C TYR A 295 -4.39 13.71 7.38
N ARG A 296 -5.26 14.71 7.53
CA ARG A 296 -6.27 14.72 8.58
C ARG A 296 -7.50 13.92 8.11
N GLY A 297 -8.03 13.08 8.98
CA GLY A 297 -9.20 12.24 8.75
C GLY A 297 -8.87 10.84 8.22
N LEU A 298 -9.78 9.88 8.48
CA LEU A 298 -9.63 8.48 8.07
C LEU A 298 -9.74 8.28 6.56
N ALA A 299 -10.69 8.93 5.92
CA ALA A 299 -10.97 8.74 4.49
C ALA A 299 -9.74 9.02 3.60
N LYS A 300 -9.05 10.16 3.81
CA LYS A 300 -7.86 10.53 3.03
C LYS A 300 -6.68 9.60 3.26
N ASN A 301 -6.49 9.16 4.52
CA ASN A 301 -5.41 8.23 4.85
C ASN A 301 -5.73 6.82 4.34
N THR A 302 -6.98 6.37 4.36
CA THR A 302 -7.41 5.10 3.76
C THR A 302 -7.23 5.11 2.24
N ALA A 303 -7.61 6.20 1.56
CA ALA A 303 -7.33 6.40 0.14
C ALA A 303 -5.83 6.29 -0.17
N GLN A 304 -4.97 6.87 0.68
CA GLN A 304 -3.52 6.71 0.55
C GLN A 304 -3.07 5.26 0.76
N LEU A 305 -3.66 4.52 1.70
CA LEU A 305 -3.34 3.11 1.92
C LEU A 305 -3.63 2.26 0.69
N HIS A 306 -4.74 2.48 -0.04
CA HIS A 306 -5.00 1.79 -1.31
C HIS A 306 -3.85 1.99 -2.31
N SER A 307 -3.40 3.24 -2.51
CA SER A 307 -2.25 3.51 -3.39
C SER A 307 -0.97 2.84 -2.91
N LEU A 308 -0.67 2.90 -1.60
CA LEU A 308 0.53 2.30 -1.03
C LEU A 308 0.55 0.78 -1.17
N PHE A 309 -0.59 0.10 -0.95
CA PHE A 309 -0.67 -1.35 -1.11
C PHE A 309 -0.70 -1.78 -2.58
N ALA A 310 -1.29 -1.00 -3.49
CA ALA A 310 -1.15 -1.23 -4.92
C ALA A 310 0.32 -1.22 -5.35
N LEU A 311 1.07 -0.19 -4.93
CA LEU A 311 2.49 -0.05 -5.21
C LEU A 311 3.34 -1.12 -4.50
N ALA A 312 2.96 -1.53 -3.29
CA ALA A 312 3.62 -2.63 -2.57
C ALA A 312 3.42 -3.96 -3.29
N ASN A 313 2.22 -4.24 -3.78
CA ASN A 313 1.92 -5.44 -4.57
C ASN A 313 2.77 -5.51 -5.85
N LEU A 314 2.84 -4.42 -6.61
CA LEU A 314 3.71 -4.33 -7.79
C LEU A 314 5.18 -4.55 -7.43
N PHE A 315 5.65 -4.00 -6.31
CA PHE A 315 7.01 -4.19 -5.83
C PHE A 315 7.29 -5.64 -5.41
N ILE A 316 6.36 -6.31 -4.73
CA ILE A 316 6.47 -7.72 -4.34
C ILE A 316 6.53 -8.59 -5.60
N ALA A 317 5.61 -8.36 -6.54
CA ALA A 317 5.47 -9.13 -7.77
C ALA A 317 6.46 -8.73 -8.88
N ARG A 318 7.35 -7.74 -8.66
CA ARG A 318 8.19 -7.17 -9.74
C ARG A 318 9.06 -8.19 -10.47
N ARG A 319 9.62 -9.18 -9.76
CA ARG A 319 10.49 -10.19 -10.39
C ARG A 319 9.75 -11.05 -11.42
N PRO A 320 8.63 -11.72 -11.05
CA PRO A 320 7.85 -12.47 -12.04
C PRO A 320 7.26 -11.57 -13.14
N LEU A 321 6.88 -10.32 -12.83
CA LEU A 321 6.39 -9.40 -13.85
C LEU A 321 7.48 -9.01 -14.86
N LEU A 322 8.71 -8.77 -14.41
CA LEU A 322 9.84 -8.47 -15.29
C LEU A 322 10.25 -9.67 -16.15
N SER A 323 10.25 -10.88 -15.59
CA SER A 323 10.56 -12.10 -16.36
C SER A 323 9.54 -12.38 -17.45
N ALA A 324 8.26 -12.14 -17.20
CA ALA A 324 7.20 -12.30 -18.19
C ALA A 324 7.18 -11.21 -19.28
N ALA A 325 7.81 -10.07 -19.05
CA ALA A 325 7.96 -9.01 -20.05
C ALA A 325 9.15 -9.24 -21.00
N CYS A 326 10.05 -10.17 -20.65
CA CYS A 326 11.22 -10.54 -21.46
C CYS A 326 11.00 -11.84 -22.27
N ALA A 327 9.89 -12.53 -22.05
CA ALA A 327 9.46 -13.72 -22.81
C ALA A 327 8.40 -13.36 -23.84
#